data_383aded452c77518f979a75facb4631d
#
_entry.id   383aded452c77518f979a75facb4631d
#
_cell.length_a   1.000
_cell.length_b   1.000
_cell.length_c   1.000
_cell.angle_alpha   90.00
_cell.angle_beta   90.00
_cell.angle_gamma   90.00
#
_symmetry.space_group_name_H-M   'P 1'
#
loop_
_entity.id
_entity.type
_entity.pdbx_description
1 polymer ?
#
loop_
_entity_poly.entity_id
_entity_poly.type
_entity_poly.pdbx_seq_one_letter_code
_entity_poly.pdbx_strand_id
1 'polypeptide(L)'
;TLQKSGMTRSLKYLRQQTRRITGSYNGHIALRVAQDWSDYLDMAEKVGMNMQLESVMFPLDLKRRHDDLVLERNKRHRMEVMKGAKRSIEKEAEQLEKQFHIENIYKKIRKIYEYDGAEYIIRVPEGAKDILQESKFLDHCIQRGTRYFERISVRESYIFFLRKKSDPNTPWYTLEVEPGGTVRQKRSYNNDQYADLEDAKPFIEEWQQVVQGRMTASEISFAKQSKEIRAQEFAELKENGNIIRTGANAGKLLVDELMHDLMEVEKRVG
;
A
#
# COMPACT_ATOMS: atom_id res chain seq x y z
N THR A 1 -31.31 4.60 -12.59
CA THR A 1 -30.25 4.73 -13.64
C THR A 1 -30.36 3.62 -14.67
N LEU A 2 -30.55 2.34 -14.28
CA LEU A 2 -30.74 1.20 -15.19
C LEU A 2 -31.96 1.34 -16.12
N GLN A 3 -33.01 2.03 -15.68
CA GLN A 3 -34.22 2.30 -16.49
C GLN A 3 -33.92 3.23 -17.68
N LYS A 4 -32.90 4.08 -17.61
CA LYS A 4 -32.51 5.01 -18.70
C LYS A 4 -31.81 4.33 -19.87
N SER A 5 -31.29 3.08 -19.70
CA SER A 5 -30.47 2.40 -20.72
C SER A 5 -31.28 1.56 -21.75
N GLY A 6 -32.56 1.34 -21.49
CA GLY A 6 -33.37 0.39 -22.26
C GLY A 6 -33.08 -1.08 -21.86
N MET A 7 -34.14 -1.83 -21.56
CA MET A 7 -34.03 -3.18 -20.97
C MET A 7 -33.21 -4.16 -21.82
N THR A 8 -33.41 -4.15 -23.13
CA THR A 8 -32.72 -5.09 -24.06
C THR A 8 -31.20 -4.87 -24.05
N ARG A 9 -30.76 -3.60 -24.04
CA ARG A 9 -29.35 -3.22 -24.06
C ARG A 9 -28.68 -3.55 -22.74
N SER A 10 -29.33 -3.28 -21.63
CA SER A 10 -28.87 -3.63 -20.29
C SER A 10 -28.67 -5.14 -20.11
N LEU A 11 -29.65 -5.95 -20.56
CA LEU A 11 -29.54 -7.41 -20.52
C LEU A 11 -28.38 -7.95 -21.37
N LYS A 12 -28.18 -7.37 -22.57
CA LYS A 12 -27.03 -7.74 -23.42
C LYS A 12 -25.70 -7.43 -22.74
N TYR A 13 -25.60 -6.26 -22.14
CA TYR A 13 -24.41 -5.85 -21.39
C TYR A 13 -24.13 -6.77 -20.20
N LEU A 14 -25.12 -7.03 -19.34
CA LEU A 14 -24.99 -7.95 -18.20
C LEU A 14 -24.52 -9.35 -18.63
N ARG A 15 -25.09 -9.90 -19.70
CA ARG A 15 -24.65 -11.18 -20.25
C ARG A 15 -23.19 -11.16 -20.70
N GLN A 16 -22.77 -10.08 -21.33
CA GLN A 16 -21.38 -9.90 -21.78
C GLN A 16 -20.42 -9.85 -20.59
N GLN A 17 -20.69 -9.03 -19.58
CA GLN A 17 -19.85 -8.90 -18.38
C GLN A 17 -19.81 -10.22 -17.58
N THR A 18 -20.95 -10.89 -17.40
CA THR A 18 -20.99 -12.20 -16.75
C THR A 18 -20.11 -13.23 -17.45
N ARG A 19 -20.17 -13.30 -18.78
CA ARG A 19 -19.33 -14.22 -19.57
C ARG A 19 -17.83 -13.89 -19.45
N ARG A 20 -17.46 -12.62 -19.34
CA ARG A 20 -16.05 -12.23 -19.09
C ARG A 20 -15.50 -12.77 -17.79
N ILE A 21 -16.33 -12.84 -16.75
CA ILE A 21 -15.91 -13.29 -15.41
C ILE A 21 -15.86 -14.83 -15.33
N THR A 22 -16.81 -15.53 -15.95
CA THR A 22 -17.03 -16.96 -15.71
C THR A 22 -16.87 -17.85 -16.95
N GLY A 23 -16.58 -17.26 -18.11
CA GLY A 23 -16.57 -17.97 -19.39
C GLY A 23 -17.95 -18.35 -19.91
N SER A 24 -18.97 -18.41 -19.05
CA SER A 24 -20.36 -18.77 -19.39
C SER A 24 -21.37 -17.86 -18.66
N TYR A 25 -22.63 -17.89 -19.06
CA TYR A 25 -23.68 -17.15 -18.36
C TYR A 25 -24.10 -17.89 -17.07
N ASN A 26 -24.09 -17.18 -15.95
CA ASN A 26 -24.53 -17.65 -14.65
C ASN A 26 -25.44 -16.58 -14.01
N GLY A 27 -26.69 -16.98 -13.64
CA GLY A 27 -27.72 -16.06 -13.14
C GLY A 27 -27.36 -15.41 -11.79
N HIS A 28 -26.72 -16.15 -10.87
CA HIS A 28 -26.31 -15.60 -9.58
C HIS A 28 -25.21 -14.56 -9.74
N ILE A 29 -24.26 -14.81 -10.64
CA ILE A 29 -23.21 -13.86 -10.95
C ILE A 29 -23.78 -12.67 -11.71
N ALA A 30 -24.76 -12.86 -12.60
CA ALA A 30 -25.41 -11.76 -13.31
C ALA A 30 -26.09 -10.78 -12.34
N LEU A 31 -26.67 -11.24 -11.25
CA LEU A 31 -27.24 -10.36 -10.21
C LEU A 31 -26.17 -9.52 -9.54
N ARG A 32 -25.03 -10.12 -9.16
CA ARG A 32 -23.90 -9.39 -8.58
C ARG A 32 -23.32 -8.38 -9.56
N VAL A 33 -23.13 -8.75 -10.82
CA VAL A 33 -22.69 -7.84 -11.89
C VAL A 33 -23.67 -6.68 -12.08
N ALA A 34 -24.97 -6.92 -11.94
CA ALA A 34 -25.99 -5.86 -12.02
C ALA A 34 -25.88 -4.88 -10.85
N GLN A 35 -25.60 -5.38 -9.64
CA GLN A 35 -25.34 -4.54 -8.46
C GLN A 35 -24.09 -3.71 -8.65
N ASP A 36 -22.95 -4.33 -9.01
CA ASP A 36 -21.68 -3.64 -9.26
C ASP A 36 -21.85 -2.56 -10.35
N TRP A 37 -22.64 -2.85 -11.39
CA TRP A 37 -22.92 -1.89 -12.44
C TRP A 37 -23.80 -0.72 -11.96
N SER A 38 -24.83 -1.00 -11.15
CA SER A 38 -25.65 0.05 -10.54
C SER A 38 -24.82 0.97 -9.66
N ASP A 39 -23.99 0.40 -8.80
CA ASP A 39 -23.11 1.14 -7.89
C ASP A 39 -22.09 1.98 -8.68
N TYR A 40 -21.53 1.43 -9.76
CA TYR A 40 -20.67 2.17 -10.68
C TYR A 40 -21.38 3.37 -11.29
N LEU A 41 -22.60 3.19 -11.82
CA LEU A 41 -23.35 4.27 -12.45
C LEU A 41 -23.71 5.39 -11.45
N ASP A 42 -24.10 5.01 -10.24
CA ASP A 42 -24.41 5.99 -9.18
C ASP A 42 -23.16 6.77 -8.75
N MET A 43 -22.00 6.13 -8.71
CA MET A 43 -20.72 6.81 -8.46
C MET A 43 -20.31 7.71 -9.62
N ALA A 44 -20.44 7.23 -10.87
CA ALA A 44 -20.11 8.00 -12.06
C ALA A 44 -20.96 9.28 -12.19
N GLU A 45 -22.25 9.19 -11.88
CA GLU A 45 -23.16 10.36 -11.85
C GLU A 45 -22.73 11.35 -10.74
N LYS A 46 -22.42 10.86 -9.52
CA LYS A 46 -21.97 11.69 -8.40
C LYS A 46 -20.64 12.42 -8.65
N VAL A 47 -19.73 11.84 -9.42
CA VAL A 47 -18.47 12.51 -9.79
C VAL A 47 -18.61 13.40 -11.03
N GLY A 48 -19.81 13.50 -11.61
CA GLY A 48 -20.11 14.39 -12.74
C GLY A 48 -19.72 13.85 -14.10
N MET A 49 -19.57 12.52 -14.26
CA MET A 49 -19.32 11.92 -15.58
C MET A 49 -20.54 12.12 -16.50
N ASN A 50 -20.27 12.28 -17.80
CA ASN A 50 -21.33 12.42 -18.77
C ASN A 50 -22.06 11.09 -19.01
N MET A 51 -23.20 10.91 -18.35
CA MET A 51 -24.03 9.70 -18.42
C MET A 51 -24.69 9.46 -19.79
N GLN A 52 -24.55 10.37 -20.76
CA GLN A 52 -25.01 10.16 -22.14
C GLN A 52 -23.97 9.39 -22.99
N LEU A 53 -22.73 9.34 -22.53
CA LEU A 53 -21.67 8.60 -23.23
C LEU A 53 -21.85 7.10 -23.04
N GLU A 54 -21.84 6.38 -24.15
CA GLU A 54 -21.95 4.91 -24.14
C GLU A 54 -20.82 4.23 -23.37
N SER A 55 -19.62 4.76 -23.46
CA SER A 55 -18.43 4.28 -22.72
C SER A 55 -18.54 4.47 -21.20
N VAL A 56 -19.39 5.40 -20.73
CA VAL A 56 -19.70 5.60 -19.32
C VAL A 56 -20.85 4.69 -18.90
N MET A 57 -21.91 4.62 -19.69
CA MET A 57 -23.08 3.78 -19.37
C MET A 57 -22.77 2.28 -19.41
N PHE A 58 -21.92 1.84 -20.38
CA PHE A 58 -21.59 0.46 -20.64
C PHE A 58 -20.07 0.26 -20.77
N PRO A 59 -19.31 0.43 -19.67
CA PRO A 59 -17.87 0.31 -19.73
C PRO A 59 -17.45 -1.09 -20.18
N LEU A 60 -16.41 -1.16 -21.01
CA LEU A 60 -15.92 -2.42 -21.55
C LEU A 60 -15.47 -3.36 -20.42
N ASP A 61 -14.79 -2.83 -19.41
CA ASP A 61 -14.39 -3.52 -18.19
C ASP A 61 -15.05 -2.83 -16.99
N LEU A 62 -16.18 -3.38 -16.56
CA LEU A 62 -16.96 -2.82 -15.47
C LEU A 62 -16.20 -2.87 -14.16
N LYS A 63 -15.55 -4.00 -13.85
CA LYS A 63 -14.84 -4.16 -12.58
C LYS A 63 -13.74 -3.12 -12.43
N ARG A 64 -12.89 -3.00 -13.43
CA ARG A 64 -11.79 -2.02 -13.42
C ARG A 64 -12.31 -0.59 -13.29
N ARG A 65 -13.37 -0.23 -14.04
CA ARG A 65 -13.94 1.13 -13.95
C ARG A 65 -14.61 1.42 -12.61
N HIS A 66 -15.26 0.44 -12.02
CA HIS A 66 -15.82 0.54 -10.68
C HIS A 66 -14.70 0.76 -9.67
N ASP A 67 -13.65 -0.06 -9.69
CA ASP A 67 -12.52 0.02 -8.79
C ASP A 67 -11.79 1.37 -8.91
N ASP A 68 -11.58 1.86 -10.13
CA ASP A 68 -11.00 3.20 -10.39
C ASP A 68 -11.82 4.32 -9.72
N LEU A 69 -13.17 4.28 -9.82
CA LEU A 69 -14.04 5.28 -9.18
C LEU A 69 -14.04 5.17 -7.65
N VAL A 70 -14.01 3.95 -7.11
CA VAL A 70 -13.89 3.72 -5.66
C VAL A 70 -12.57 4.30 -5.15
N LEU A 71 -11.47 4.04 -5.84
CA LEU A 71 -10.15 4.57 -5.49
C LEU A 71 -10.14 6.10 -5.54
N GLU A 72 -10.68 6.71 -6.60
CA GLU A 72 -10.74 8.18 -6.73
C GLU A 72 -11.61 8.83 -5.64
N ARG A 73 -12.78 8.25 -5.35
CA ARG A 73 -13.63 8.72 -4.26
C ARG A 73 -12.93 8.64 -2.91
N ASN A 74 -12.27 7.51 -2.65
CA ASN A 74 -11.52 7.30 -1.41
C ASN A 74 -10.32 8.25 -1.31
N LYS A 75 -9.64 8.53 -2.43
CA LYS A 75 -8.55 9.51 -2.50
C LYS A 75 -9.06 10.92 -2.10
N ARG A 76 -10.17 11.38 -2.67
CA ARG A 76 -10.78 12.70 -2.34
C ARG A 76 -11.16 12.78 -0.86
N HIS A 77 -11.84 11.77 -0.34
CA HIS A 77 -12.22 11.73 1.07
C HIS A 77 -10.99 11.79 1.99
N ARG A 78 -9.95 11.02 1.68
CA ARG A 78 -8.69 11.02 2.44
C ARG A 78 -7.99 12.38 2.40
N MET A 79 -7.98 13.06 1.25
CA MET A 79 -7.42 14.41 1.16
C MET A 79 -8.16 15.42 2.05
N GLU A 80 -9.47 15.29 2.20
CA GLU A 80 -10.25 16.14 3.10
C GLU A 80 -9.94 15.86 4.58
N VAL A 81 -9.89 14.58 4.95
CA VAL A 81 -9.47 14.14 6.31
C VAL A 81 -8.09 14.69 6.65
N MET A 82 -7.15 14.66 5.69
CA MET A 82 -5.80 15.20 5.87
C MET A 82 -5.77 16.69 6.14
N LYS A 83 -6.60 17.48 5.46
CA LYS A 83 -6.71 18.93 5.72
C LYS A 83 -7.11 19.21 7.17
N GLY A 84 -8.09 18.46 7.69
CA GLY A 84 -8.54 18.59 9.08
C GLY A 84 -7.51 18.12 10.12
N ALA A 85 -6.70 17.13 9.79
CA ALA A 85 -5.71 16.54 10.70
C ALA A 85 -4.37 17.31 10.78
N LYS A 86 -4.13 18.30 9.93
CA LYS A 86 -2.83 18.95 9.75
C LYS A 86 -2.18 19.41 11.07
N ARG A 87 -2.92 20.15 11.90
CA ARG A 87 -2.41 20.67 13.19
C ARG A 87 -2.08 19.57 14.19
N SER A 88 -2.89 18.51 14.23
CA SER A 88 -2.65 17.36 15.11
C SER A 88 -1.38 16.63 14.71
N ILE A 89 -1.20 16.38 13.40
CA ILE A 89 0.00 15.74 12.85
C ILE A 89 1.25 16.56 13.14
N GLU A 90 1.21 17.88 12.97
CA GLU A 90 2.35 18.76 13.24
C GLU A 90 2.79 18.68 14.70
N LYS A 91 1.82 18.77 15.63
CA LYS A 91 2.13 18.68 17.07
C LYS A 91 2.71 17.32 17.47
N GLU A 92 2.13 16.24 16.96
CA GLU A 92 2.61 14.87 17.21
C GLU A 92 4.00 14.65 16.62
N ALA A 93 4.23 15.12 15.38
CA ALA A 93 5.53 15.04 14.72
C ALA A 93 6.63 15.77 15.50
N GLU A 94 6.36 16.97 16.04
CA GLU A 94 7.30 17.69 16.87
C GLU A 94 7.70 16.91 18.14
N GLN A 95 6.76 16.21 18.75
CA GLN A 95 7.02 15.37 19.93
C GLN A 95 7.90 14.17 19.57
N LEU A 96 7.57 13.48 18.49
CA LEU A 96 8.34 12.33 17.97
C LEU A 96 9.75 12.73 17.55
N GLU A 97 9.92 13.88 16.89
CA GLU A 97 11.25 14.39 16.52
C GLU A 97 12.10 14.73 17.74
N LYS A 98 11.53 15.33 18.77
CA LYS A 98 12.23 15.60 20.04
C LYS A 98 12.69 14.31 20.73
N GLN A 99 11.90 13.25 20.66
CA GLN A 99 12.17 11.99 21.31
C GLN A 99 13.12 11.10 20.52
N PHE A 100 12.93 10.98 19.20
CA PHE A 100 13.57 9.94 18.37
C PHE A 100 14.54 10.48 17.33
N HIS A 101 14.58 11.79 17.06
CA HIS A 101 15.49 12.43 16.10
C HIS A 101 15.42 11.82 14.68
N ILE A 102 14.23 11.52 14.19
CA ILE A 102 13.97 10.80 12.94
C ILE A 102 14.53 11.52 11.72
N GLU A 103 14.36 12.85 11.64
CA GLU A 103 14.90 13.69 10.57
C GLU A 103 16.42 13.50 10.39
N ASN A 104 17.17 13.52 11.51
CA ASN A 104 18.63 13.36 11.49
C ASN A 104 19.05 11.97 10.97
N ILE A 105 18.23 10.96 11.23
CA ILE A 105 18.47 9.60 10.78
C ILE A 105 18.27 9.52 9.26
N TYR A 106 17.13 9.96 8.78
CA TYR A 106 16.80 9.92 7.37
C TYR A 106 17.73 10.78 6.51
N LYS A 107 18.15 11.92 7.00
CA LYS A 107 19.14 12.77 6.32
C LYS A 107 20.45 12.02 6.04
N LYS A 108 20.89 11.16 6.98
CA LYS A 108 22.14 10.38 6.82
C LYS A 108 22.01 9.24 5.83
N ILE A 109 20.84 8.57 5.80
CA ILE A 109 20.66 7.37 5.00
C ILE A 109 20.00 7.61 3.64
N ARG A 110 19.45 8.81 3.39
CA ARG A 110 18.72 9.15 2.17
C ARG A 110 19.45 8.73 0.89
N LYS A 111 20.74 9.05 0.76
CA LYS A 111 21.54 8.72 -0.42
C LYS A 111 21.70 7.22 -0.67
N ILE A 112 21.54 6.41 0.37
CA ILE A 112 21.62 4.94 0.27
C ILE A 112 20.34 4.38 -0.31
N TYR A 113 19.18 4.85 0.20
CA TYR A 113 17.89 4.21 -0.01
C TYR A 113 16.98 4.88 -1.02
N GLU A 114 17.14 6.20 -1.25
CA GLU A 114 16.29 6.89 -2.24
C GLU A 114 16.65 6.45 -3.66
N TYR A 115 15.62 6.11 -4.46
CA TYR A 115 15.82 5.58 -5.80
C TYR A 115 14.68 5.91 -6.74
N ASP A 116 15.02 6.35 -7.95
CA ASP A 116 14.09 6.67 -9.03
C ASP A 116 14.28 5.67 -10.18
N GLY A 117 13.33 4.74 -10.31
CA GLY A 117 13.26 3.82 -11.45
C GLY A 117 12.48 4.39 -12.62
N ALA A 118 12.13 3.51 -13.57
CA ALA A 118 11.38 3.89 -14.77
C ALA A 118 9.91 4.26 -14.44
N GLU A 119 9.21 3.39 -13.71
CA GLU A 119 7.78 3.52 -13.41
C GLU A 119 7.49 3.79 -11.95
N TYR A 120 8.40 3.37 -11.05
CA TYR A 120 8.26 3.48 -9.61
C TYR A 120 9.43 4.21 -8.99
N ILE A 121 9.21 4.71 -7.78
CA ILE A 121 10.23 5.42 -7.01
C ILE A 121 10.15 5.00 -5.53
N ILE A 122 11.30 4.93 -4.87
CA ILE A 122 11.39 4.85 -3.41
C ILE A 122 11.74 6.23 -2.87
N ARG A 123 10.89 6.74 -1.99
CA ARG A 123 11.12 7.99 -1.25
C ARG A 123 11.46 7.72 0.19
N VAL A 124 12.51 8.40 0.65
CA VAL A 124 12.90 8.43 2.06
C VAL A 124 12.19 9.61 2.72
N PRO A 125 11.41 9.40 3.80
CA PRO A 125 10.75 10.49 4.53
C PRO A 125 11.73 11.58 4.95
N GLU A 126 11.28 12.82 5.04
CA GLU A 126 12.10 13.87 5.63
C GLU A 126 12.19 13.75 7.15
N GLY A 127 11.09 13.28 7.78
CA GLY A 127 11.02 13.09 9.21
C GLY A 127 9.71 12.45 9.65
N ALA A 128 9.42 12.53 10.95
CA ALA A 128 8.23 11.95 11.56
C ALA A 128 6.91 12.49 10.96
N LYS A 129 6.90 13.75 10.53
CA LYS A 129 5.72 14.38 9.92
C LYS A 129 5.27 13.63 8.66
N ASP A 130 6.20 13.30 7.77
CA ASP A 130 5.88 12.60 6.52
C ASP A 130 5.33 11.20 6.80
N ILE A 131 5.89 10.50 7.79
CA ILE A 131 5.43 9.18 8.20
C ILE A 131 4.00 9.25 8.75
N LEU A 132 3.70 10.23 9.60
CA LEU A 132 2.34 10.41 10.14
C LEU A 132 1.34 10.79 9.05
N GLN A 133 1.73 11.66 8.11
CA GLN A 133 0.89 12.02 6.96
C GLN A 133 0.58 10.81 6.09
N GLU A 134 1.59 10.02 5.77
CA GLU A 134 1.45 8.77 5.02
C GLU A 134 0.50 7.80 5.70
N SER A 135 0.75 7.54 6.99
CA SER A 135 -0.05 6.64 7.81
C SER A 135 -1.50 7.09 7.90
N LYS A 136 -1.73 8.39 8.07
CA LYS A 136 -3.07 8.97 8.12
C LYS A 136 -3.80 8.86 6.79
N PHE A 137 -3.10 9.10 5.69
CA PHE A 137 -3.67 9.00 4.35
C PHE A 137 -4.04 7.56 3.98
N LEU A 138 -3.19 6.59 4.31
CA LEU A 138 -3.40 5.17 4.02
C LEU A 138 -4.18 4.43 5.11
N ASP A 139 -4.51 5.10 6.22
CA ASP A 139 -5.22 4.52 7.38
C ASP A 139 -4.57 3.23 7.90
N HIS A 140 -3.26 3.24 8.08
CA HIS A 140 -2.57 2.10 8.66
C HIS A 140 -1.99 2.32 10.05
N CYS A 141 -1.49 1.24 10.67
CA CYS A 141 -1.23 1.16 12.10
C CYS A 141 -0.04 1.98 12.61
N ILE A 142 0.80 2.55 11.75
CA ILE A 142 2.00 3.31 12.16
C ILE A 142 1.62 4.47 13.10
N GLN A 143 0.46 5.11 12.87
CA GLN A 143 -0.03 6.20 13.72
C GLN A 143 -0.56 5.75 15.10
N ARG A 144 -0.62 4.43 15.38
CA ARG A 144 -1.24 3.91 16.62
C ARG A 144 -0.23 3.70 17.75
N GLY A 145 0.91 4.35 17.70
CA GLY A 145 1.92 4.25 18.76
C GLY A 145 3.31 4.64 18.30
N THR A 146 4.29 4.44 19.18
CA THR A 146 5.68 4.86 18.96
C THR A 146 6.59 3.77 18.40
N ARG A 147 6.12 2.51 18.35
CA ARG A 147 6.93 1.34 18.02
C ARG A 147 7.79 1.50 16.76
N TYR A 148 7.23 2.03 15.67
CA TYR A 148 7.98 2.23 14.43
C TYR A 148 9.05 3.32 14.57
N PHE A 149 8.76 4.38 15.31
CA PHE A 149 9.72 5.46 15.58
C PHE A 149 10.85 4.98 16.49
N GLU A 150 10.54 4.12 17.47
CA GLU A 150 11.53 3.43 18.31
C GLU A 150 12.47 2.58 17.44
N ARG A 151 11.92 1.74 16.56
CA ARG A 151 12.70 0.90 15.63
C ARG A 151 13.61 1.74 14.72
N ILE A 152 13.12 2.87 14.20
CA ILE A 152 13.92 3.79 13.40
C ILE A 152 15.05 4.37 14.24
N SER A 153 14.79 4.78 15.47
CA SER A 153 15.78 5.43 16.34
C SER A 153 16.97 4.52 16.65
N VAL A 154 16.73 3.22 16.82
CA VAL A 154 17.75 2.20 17.07
C VAL A 154 18.30 1.54 15.81
N ARG A 155 17.85 1.96 14.62
CA ARG A 155 18.24 1.39 13.31
C ARG A 155 17.85 -0.08 13.15
N GLU A 156 16.76 -0.51 13.77
CA GLU A 156 16.20 -1.84 13.56
C GLU A 156 15.47 -1.94 12.24
N SER A 157 14.60 -0.98 11.94
CA SER A 157 13.94 -0.86 10.65
C SER A 157 13.65 0.60 10.31
N TYR A 158 13.42 0.87 9.04
CA TYR A 158 13.06 2.18 8.48
C TYR A 158 11.69 2.11 7.83
N ILE A 159 11.05 3.26 7.69
CA ILE A 159 9.83 3.41 6.89
C ILE A 159 10.20 4.17 5.62
N PHE A 160 9.87 3.59 4.46
CA PHE A 160 10.02 4.23 3.14
C PHE A 160 8.71 4.22 2.38
N PHE A 161 8.61 5.06 1.36
CA PHE A 161 7.41 5.18 0.54
C PHE A 161 7.69 4.70 -0.88
N LEU A 162 6.92 3.71 -1.32
CA LEU A 162 6.89 3.31 -2.72
C LEU A 162 5.81 4.13 -3.43
N ARG A 163 6.17 4.76 -4.53
CA ARG A 163 5.31 5.65 -5.33
C ARG A 163 5.28 5.23 -6.78
N LYS A 164 4.17 5.50 -7.44
CA LYS A 164 4.12 5.52 -8.90
C LYS A 164 4.76 6.80 -9.42
N LYS A 165 5.66 6.71 -10.38
CA LYS A 165 6.34 7.89 -10.95
C LYS A 165 5.36 8.83 -11.65
N SER A 166 4.25 8.30 -12.17
CA SER A 166 3.16 9.06 -12.75
C SER A 166 2.37 9.91 -11.75
N ASP A 167 2.43 9.55 -10.43
CA ASP A 167 1.75 10.28 -9.35
C ASP A 167 2.61 10.22 -8.07
N PRO A 168 3.77 10.90 -8.04
CA PRO A 168 4.77 10.75 -6.98
C PRO A 168 4.33 11.33 -5.63
N ASN A 169 3.33 12.20 -5.63
CA ASN A 169 2.85 12.87 -4.42
C ASN A 169 1.71 12.13 -3.72
N THR A 170 1.12 11.13 -4.37
CA THR A 170 0.04 10.36 -3.75
C THR A 170 0.59 9.13 -3.04
N PRO A 171 0.31 8.95 -1.75
CA PRO A 171 0.62 7.72 -1.03
C PRO A 171 0.07 6.48 -1.73
N TRP A 172 0.93 5.47 -1.90
CA TRP A 172 0.56 4.22 -2.55
C TRP A 172 0.89 3.01 -1.70
N TYR A 173 2.18 2.75 -1.43
CA TYR A 173 2.60 1.74 -0.44
C TYR A 173 3.63 2.31 0.53
N THR A 174 3.50 1.91 1.78
CA THR A 174 4.51 2.10 2.82
C THR A 174 5.26 0.80 3.02
N LEU A 175 6.58 0.89 3.01
CA LEU A 175 7.50 -0.23 3.21
C LEU A 175 8.14 -0.13 4.59
N GLU A 176 8.12 -1.20 5.38
CA GLU A 176 9.02 -1.38 6.52
C GLU A 176 10.27 -2.12 6.04
N VAL A 177 11.42 -1.51 6.18
CA VAL A 177 12.68 -1.97 5.58
C VAL A 177 13.78 -2.06 6.62
N GLU A 178 14.48 -3.19 6.66
CA GLU A 178 15.70 -3.32 7.47
C GLU A 178 16.87 -2.56 6.86
N PRO A 179 17.85 -2.13 7.65
CA PRO A 179 19.14 -1.74 7.09
C PRO A 179 19.63 -2.82 6.12
N GLY A 180 20.10 -2.39 4.94
CA GLY A 180 20.48 -3.31 3.87
C GLY A 180 19.38 -3.64 2.85
N GLY A 181 18.14 -3.15 3.04
CA GLY A 181 17.11 -3.23 2.00
C GLY A 181 16.18 -4.43 2.07
N THR A 182 16.30 -5.33 3.07
CA THR A 182 15.28 -6.37 3.30
C THR A 182 13.95 -5.73 3.65
N VAL A 183 12.90 -6.01 2.89
CA VAL A 183 11.56 -5.47 3.12
C VAL A 183 10.79 -6.41 4.03
N ARG A 184 10.45 -5.97 5.24
CA ARG A 184 9.66 -6.73 6.22
C ARG A 184 8.19 -6.77 5.85
N GLN A 185 7.64 -5.60 5.50
CA GLN A 185 6.23 -5.44 5.19
C GLN A 185 6.01 -4.41 4.08
N LYS A 186 4.94 -4.61 3.33
CA LYS A 186 4.46 -3.72 2.27
C LYS A 186 2.98 -3.51 2.50
N ARG A 187 2.56 -2.29 2.87
CA ARG A 187 1.17 -2.00 3.20
C ARG A 187 0.66 -0.76 2.48
N SER A 188 -0.54 -0.87 1.98
CA SER A 188 -1.32 0.22 1.40
C SER A 188 -2.51 0.55 2.30
N TYR A 189 -3.60 1.04 1.74
CA TYR A 189 -4.79 1.45 2.47
C TYR A 189 -5.36 0.32 3.36
N ASN A 190 -5.75 0.68 4.60
CA ASN A 190 -6.24 -0.26 5.64
C ASN A 190 -5.28 -1.39 6.00
N ASN A 191 -3.97 -1.21 5.88
CA ASN A 191 -2.95 -2.25 6.04
C ASN A 191 -3.05 -3.42 5.05
N ASP A 192 -3.76 -3.25 3.93
CA ASP A 192 -3.92 -4.29 2.92
C ASP A 192 -2.82 -4.24 1.85
N GLN A 193 -2.72 -5.33 1.10
CA GLN A 193 -1.98 -5.44 -0.14
C GLN A 193 -2.97 -5.66 -1.28
N TYR A 194 -2.72 -5.02 -2.40
CA TYR A 194 -3.55 -5.12 -3.59
C TYR A 194 -2.77 -5.78 -4.74
N ALA A 195 -3.48 -6.30 -5.73
CA ALA A 195 -2.89 -7.01 -6.85
C ALA A 195 -1.86 -6.18 -7.64
N ASP A 196 -1.97 -4.84 -7.61
CA ASP A 196 -1.04 -3.93 -8.29
C ASP A 196 0.36 -3.88 -7.65
N LEU A 197 0.54 -4.45 -6.46
CA LEU A 197 1.85 -4.61 -5.84
C LEU A 197 2.74 -5.60 -6.61
N GLU A 198 2.14 -6.61 -7.25
CA GLU A 198 2.87 -7.61 -8.02
C GLU A 198 3.69 -6.96 -9.15
N ASP A 199 3.13 -5.93 -9.79
CA ASP A 199 3.80 -5.19 -10.87
C ASP A 199 5.05 -4.43 -10.37
N ALA A 200 5.08 -4.07 -9.09
CA ALA A 200 6.18 -3.34 -8.49
C ALA A 200 7.26 -4.24 -7.83
N LYS A 201 7.03 -5.54 -7.67
CA LYS A 201 8.01 -6.44 -7.05
C LYS A 201 9.36 -6.45 -7.77
N PRO A 202 9.43 -6.55 -9.12
CA PRO A 202 10.71 -6.51 -9.84
C PRO A 202 11.49 -5.21 -9.58
N PHE A 203 10.77 -4.08 -9.47
CA PHE A 203 11.40 -2.80 -9.13
C PHE A 203 11.94 -2.79 -7.69
N ILE A 204 11.22 -3.38 -6.73
CA ILE A 204 11.72 -3.49 -5.34
C ILE A 204 13.00 -4.34 -5.31
N GLU A 205 13.06 -5.45 -6.05
CA GLU A 205 14.25 -6.29 -6.17
C GLU A 205 15.43 -5.55 -6.81
N GLU A 206 15.19 -4.79 -7.87
CA GLU A 206 16.19 -3.90 -8.49
C GLU A 206 16.72 -2.87 -7.48
N TRP A 207 15.81 -2.20 -6.77
CA TRP A 207 16.16 -1.24 -5.74
C TRP A 207 16.99 -1.86 -4.61
N GLN A 208 16.67 -3.07 -4.17
CA GLN A 208 17.45 -3.78 -3.16
C GLN A 208 18.90 -3.98 -3.60
N GLN A 209 19.15 -4.32 -4.88
CA GLN A 209 20.51 -4.45 -5.41
C GLN A 209 21.25 -3.10 -5.43
N VAL A 210 20.55 -2.02 -5.76
CA VAL A 210 21.13 -0.67 -5.72
C VAL A 210 21.53 -0.29 -4.30
N VAL A 211 20.65 -0.58 -3.31
CA VAL A 211 20.95 -0.37 -1.89
C VAL A 211 22.20 -1.13 -1.48
N GLN A 212 22.33 -2.41 -1.84
CA GLN A 212 23.52 -3.20 -1.52
C GLN A 212 24.81 -2.57 -2.04
N GLY A 213 24.79 -2.00 -3.25
CA GLY A 213 25.94 -1.30 -3.83
C GLY A 213 26.30 0.03 -3.13
N ARG A 214 25.38 0.58 -2.32
CA ARG A 214 25.56 1.86 -1.60
C ARG A 214 25.79 1.71 -0.11
N MET A 215 25.82 0.46 0.41
CA MET A 215 25.94 0.19 1.84
C MET A 215 27.24 0.74 2.43
N THR A 216 27.10 1.43 3.56
CA THR A 216 28.24 1.82 4.39
C THR A 216 28.57 0.75 5.42
N ALA A 217 29.76 0.77 5.99
CA ALA A 217 30.15 -0.17 7.06
C ALA A 217 29.18 -0.10 8.27
N SER A 218 28.67 1.09 8.59
CA SER A 218 27.67 1.28 9.64
C SER A 218 26.35 0.60 9.30
N GLU A 219 25.82 0.79 8.07
CA GLU A 219 24.58 0.15 7.64
C GLU A 219 24.70 -1.39 7.57
N ILE A 220 25.87 -1.92 7.18
CA ILE A 220 26.15 -3.37 7.20
C ILE A 220 26.07 -3.91 8.64
N SER A 221 26.60 -3.18 9.63
CA SER A 221 26.49 -3.56 11.03
C SER A 221 25.06 -3.58 11.53
N PHE A 222 24.28 -2.52 11.23
CA PHE A 222 22.86 -2.47 11.58
C PHE A 222 22.04 -3.56 10.87
N ALA A 223 22.34 -3.88 9.62
CA ALA A 223 21.68 -4.96 8.89
C ALA A 223 21.84 -6.34 9.59
N LYS A 224 23.04 -6.63 10.11
CA LYS A 224 23.28 -7.86 10.87
C LYS A 224 22.44 -7.89 12.15
N GLN A 225 22.46 -6.80 12.93
CA GLN A 225 21.67 -6.70 14.17
C GLN A 225 20.18 -6.82 13.91
N SER A 226 19.66 -6.10 12.90
CA SER A 226 18.25 -6.14 12.54
C SER A 226 17.80 -7.54 12.14
N LYS A 227 18.60 -8.27 11.38
CA LYS A 227 18.34 -9.67 11.00
C LYS A 227 18.24 -10.58 12.22
N GLU A 228 19.11 -10.42 13.21
CA GLU A 228 19.10 -11.19 14.45
C GLU A 228 17.84 -10.88 15.27
N ILE A 229 17.48 -9.61 15.43
CA ILE A 229 16.26 -9.18 16.13
C ILE A 229 15.02 -9.76 15.44
N ARG A 230 14.92 -9.68 14.11
CA ARG A 230 13.81 -10.29 13.36
C ARG A 230 13.72 -11.79 13.57
N ALA A 231 14.85 -12.49 13.55
CA ALA A 231 14.87 -13.94 13.77
C ALA A 231 14.34 -14.30 15.16
N GLN A 232 14.71 -13.55 16.20
CA GLN A 232 14.20 -13.72 17.56
C GLN A 232 12.71 -13.41 17.63
N GLU A 233 12.25 -12.27 17.08
CA GLU A 233 10.83 -11.90 17.02
C GLU A 233 9.98 -12.99 16.35
N PHE A 234 10.45 -13.56 15.24
CA PHE A 234 9.72 -14.61 14.53
C PHE A 234 9.70 -15.94 15.32
N ALA A 235 10.77 -16.27 16.03
CA ALA A 235 10.80 -17.43 16.91
C ALA A 235 9.80 -17.30 18.06
N GLU A 236 9.75 -16.14 18.72
CA GLU A 236 8.80 -15.84 19.79
C GLU A 236 7.35 -15.85 19.31
N LEU A 237 7.06 -15.25 18.14
CA LEU A 237 5.72 -15.26 17.57
C LEU A 237 5.23 -16.67 17.24
N LYS A 238 6.14 -17.53 16.77
CA LYS A 238 5.86 -18.93 16.47
C LYS A 238 5.62 -19.74 17.74
N GLU A 239 6.46 -19.57 18.76
CA GLU A 239 6.33 -20.25 20.05
C GLU A 239 5.01 -19.85 20.75
N ASN A 240 4.67 -18.56 20.73
CA ASN A 240 3.44 -18.05 21.35
C ASN A 240 2.18 -18.38 20.55
N GLY A 241 2.29 -18.91 19.32
CA GLY A 241 1.15 -19.24 18.48
C GLY A 241 0.25 -18.05 18.17
N ASN A 242 0.82 -16.85 18.01
CA ASN A 242 0.06 -15.64 17.79
C ASN A 242 -0.75 -15.71 16.47
N ILE A 243 -2.07 -15.49 16.57
CA ILE A 243 -2.97 -15.48 15.42
C ILE A 243 -3.43 -14.07 15.08
N ILE A 244 -3.73 -13.84 13.80
CA ILE A 244 -4.35 -12.62 13.31
C ILE A 244 -5.83 -12.63 13.75
N ARG A 245 -6.28 -11.57 14.41
CA ARG A 245 -7.63 -11.52 15.01
C ARG A 245 -8.70 -10.99 14.07
N THR A 246 -8.34 -10.17 13.08
CA THR A 246 -9.29 -9.45 12.22
C THR A 246 -8.77 -9.35 10.78
N GLY A 247 -9.67 -9.10 9.82
CA GLY A 247 -9.34 -8.93 8.41
C GLY A 247 -9.38 -10.23 7.60
N ALA A 248 -8.94 -10.18 6.36
CA ALA A 248 -8.97 -11.31 5.42
C ALA A 248 -8.14 -12.52 5.87
N ASN A 249 -7.11 -12.28 6.68
CA ASN A 249 -6.18 -13.29 7.19
C ASN A 249 -6.50 -13.72 8.64
N ALA A 250 -7.69 -13.41 9.17
CA ALA A 250 -8.09 -13.79 10.52
C ALA A 250 -8.01 -15.32 10.71
N GLY A 251 -7.43 -15.74 11.84
CA GLY A 251 -7.24 -17.16 12.18
C GLY A 251 -5.92 -17.76 11.69
N LYS A 252 -5.17 -17.11 10.81
CA LYS A 252 -3.82 -17.54 10.41
C LYS A 252 -2.79 -17.16 11.47
N LEU A 253 -1.67 -17.89 11.50
CA LEU A 253 -0.53 -17.53 12.34
C LEU A 253 0.07 -16.20 11.84
N LEU A 254 0.33 -15.29 12.76
CA LEU A 254 0.90 -13.98 12.43
C LEU A 254 2.29 -14.13 11.81
N VAL A 255 3.10 -15.06 12.32
CA VAL A 255 4.46 -15.29 11.79
C VAL A 255 4.45 -15.75 10.34
N ASP A 256 3.49 -16.59 9.93
CA ASP A 256 3.41 -17.08 8.55
C ASP A 256 3.11 -15.93 7.56
N GLU A 257 2.22 -15.01 7.94
CA GLU A 257 1.92 -13.83 7.12
C GLU A 257 3.10 -12.86 7.06
N LEU A 258 3.84 -12.68 8.17
CA LEU A 258 5.05 -11.85 8.17
C LEU A 258 6.17 -12.48 7.33
N MET A 259 6.31 -13.80 7.35
CA MET A 259 7.26 -14.51 6.49
C MET A 259 6.87 -14.43 5.01
N HIS A 260 5.57 -14.49 4.70
CA HIS A 260 5.08 -14.33 3.33
C HIS A 260 5.31 -12.90 2.80
N ASP A 261 5.24 -11.90 3.67
CA ASP A 261 5.50 -10.51 3.31
C ASP A 261 6.99 -10.19 3.09
N LEU A 262 7.87 -11.00 3.67
CA LEU A 262 9.29 -10.75 3.68
C LEU A 262 9.89 -10.85 2.28
N MET A 263 10.60 -9.80 1.85
CA MET A 263 11.46 -9.82 0.67
C MET A 263 12.91 -9.64 1.12
N GLU A 264 13.61 -10.76 1.28
CA GLU A 264 15.04 -10.72 1.59
C GLU A 264 15.83 -10.27 0.36
N VAL A 265 16.96 -9.63 0.62
CA VAL A 265 17.90 -9.30 -0.45
C VAL A 265 18.53 -10.57 -0.97
N GLU A 266 18.30 -10.89 -2.24
CA GLU A 266 18.98 -12.02 -2.89
C GLU A 266 20.47 -11.75 -2.96
N LYS A 267 21.28 -12.70 -2.42
CA LYS A 267 22.72 -12.67 -2.66
C LYS A 267 22.94 -13.04 -4.12
N ARG A 268 23.38 -12.09 -4.94
CA ARG A 268 23.97 -12.48 -6.23
C ARG A 268 25.16 -13.37 -5.93
N VAL A 269 25.05 -14.63 -6.32
CA VAL A 269 26.19 -15.54 -6.37
C VAL A 269 27.11 -14.95 -7.42
N GLY A 270 28.21 -14.32 -6.97
CA GLY A 270 29.27 -13.79 -7.83
C GLY A 270 30.14 -14.92 -8.36
#